data_f930c84b33f7749e6db25ad0b9be35fd
#
_entry.id   f930c84b33f7749e6db25ad0b9be35fd
#
_cell.length_a   1.000
_cell.length_b   1.000
_cell.length_c   1.000
_cell.angle_alpha   90.00
_cell.angle_beta   90.00
_cell.angle_gamma   90.00
#
_symmetry.space_group_name_H-M   'P 1'
#
loop_
_entity.id
_entity.type
_entity.pdbx_description
1 polymer ?
#
loop_
_entity_poly.entity_id
_entity_poly.type
_entity_poly.pdbx_seq_one_letter_code
_entity_poly.pdbx_strand_id
1 'polypeptide(L)'
;MNHILELFARSDDHPAFVAPEHPSLSYCLLRENVLALATQLSQFGLGRGDRIAVAMPNGPEMVLTFLAATLCGTAAPLNPKYKQEEFSFYYEDTQAKALIILPGTVEAAIAAATPDMSLIQAKTHADGTLSFELTGVQSKQASPFSLPHADDVAMILHTSGTTSRPKRVPIRHRNLIASAQNIVRAYDLTASDTTLCLMPLFHIHGLVGCMLSTLASGGTLVCPPGFSALEFWKWVNHFKPTWYSAAPTMHQAILARARHNEEIVQANPFRFIRSSSAPLPPVITEQLESTLNVAVLESYSMTEAAHLMTTNPLPPKARKPGTVGYGFGVEVGIMDEEGLLLPHGSLGEVVIKGANVMDGYENNPHANAAAFVDGWFRTGDQGKLDEEGYLRLTGRLKELINRGGEKISPLEVDDVLLRHPAVSEALAFAVPHKSLGENIHAAVVLKSEVSEKELKAHCAQALADFKVPDRIHRLEALPRGATGKLQRLSMAKLLNIG
;
A
#
# COMPACT_ATOMS: atom_id res chain seq x y z
N MET A 1 15.68 -15.46 -11.61
CA MET A 1 15.24 -15.76 -10.23
C MET A 1 13.91 -16.46 -10.28
N ASN A 2 13.77 -17.56 -9.55
CA ASN A 2 12.55 -18.38 -9.55
C ASN A 2 11.62 -18.06 -8.37
N HIS A 3 12.16 -17.61 -7.24
CA HIS A 3 11.37 -17.33 -6.06
C HIS A 3 11.96 -16.19 -5.22
N ILE A 4 11.16 -15.64 -4.31
CA ILE A 4 11.53 -14.44 -3.54
C ILE A 4 12.77 -14.61 -2.65
N LEU A 5 13.09 -15.82 -2.21
CA LEU A 5 14.31 -16.06 -1.40
C LEU A 5 15.60 -15.77 -2.17
N GLU A 6 15.56 -15.85 -3.51
CA GLU A 6 16.70 -15.49 -4.38
C GLU A 6 16.92 -13.97 -4.48
N LEU A 7 15.92 -13.16 -4.05
CA LEU A 7 16.05 -11.70 -3.96
C LEU A 7 17.04 -11.28 -2.87
N PHE A 8 17.20 -12.06 -1.79
CA PHE A 8 18.02 -11.64 -0.68
C PHE A 8 19.47 -11.51 -1.12
N ALA A 9 19.94 -10.28 -1.24
CA ALA A 9 21.26 -9.96 -1.76
C ALA A 9 22.41 -10.49 -0.89
N ARG A 10 22.10 -10.89 0.35
CA ARG A 10 23.08 -11.37 1.34
C ARG A 10 22.65 -12.71 1.94
N SER A 11 23.64 -13.38 2.52
CA SER A 11 23.45 -14.62 3.30
C SER A 11 24.44 -14.71 4.48
N ASP A 12 24.90 -13.56 4.96
CA ASP A 12 25.87 -13.40 6.04
C ASP A 12 25.19 -12.91 7.35
N ASP A 13 26.00 -12.51 8.32
CA ASP A 13 25.54 -12.04 9.62
C ASP A 13 25.11 -10.58 9.67
N HIS A 14 25.03 -9.90 8.50
CA HIS A 14 24.45 -8.56 8.46
C HIS A 14 23.00 -8.57 8.92
N PRO A 15 22.56 -7.60 9.73
CA PRO A 15 21.17 -7.54 10.19
C PRO A 15 20.19 -7.41 9.02
N ALA A 16 19.33 -8.41 8.82
CA ALA A 16 18.26 -8.36 7.84
C ALA A 16 17.08 -7.56 8.37
N PHE A 17 16.72 -7.78 9.64
CA PHE A 17 15.77 -6.92 10.31
C PHE A 17 16.04 -6.77 11.81
N VAL A 18 15.54 -5.65 12.33
CA VAL A 18 15.52 -5.30 13.74
C VAL A 18 14.13 -4.80 14.10
N ALA A 19 13.74 -4.97 15.36
CA ALA A 19 12.48 -4.44 15.87
C ALA A 19 12.64 -4.02 17.34
N PRO A 20 11.80 -3.09 17.85
CA PRO A 20 11.80 -2.76 19.25
C PRO A 20 11.59 -4.01 20.12
N GLU A 21 12.40 -4.18 21.14
CA GLU A 21 12.29 -5.26 22.13
C GLU A 21 12.45 -6.70 21.56
N HIS A 22 12.97 -6.83 20.34
CA HIS A 22 13.25 -8.11 19.71
C HIS A 22 14.74 -8.27 19.39
N PRO A 23 15.28 -9.49 19.40
CA PRO A 23 16.62 -9.75 18.89
C PRO A 23 16.75 -9.37 17.42
N SER A 24 17.92 -8.88 17.04
CA SER A 24 18.26 -8.69 15.63
C SER A 24 18.37 -10.03 14.91
N LEU A 25 17.80 -10.15 13.73
CA LEU A 25 17.92 -11.35 12.89
C LEU A 25 18.82 -11.05 11.68
N SER A 26 19.90 -11.84 11.55
CA SER A 26 20.82 -11.73 10.41
C SER A 26 20.22 -12.34 9.14
N TYR A 27 20.80 -12.02 7.98
CA TYR A 27 20.41 -12.63 6.69
C TYR A 27 20.61 -14.15 6.69
N CYS A 28 21.66 -14.67 7.36
CA CYS A 28 21.89 -16.10 7.50
C CYS A 28 20.74 -16.76 8.25
N LEU A 29 20.43 -16.29 9.47
CA LEU A 29 19.35 -16.83 10.30
C LEU A 29 17.96 -16.64 9.65
N LEU A 30 17.72 -15.50 9.00
CA LEU A 30 16.49 -15.27 8.25
C LEU A 30 16.26 -16.36 7.18
N ARG A 31 17.26 -16.64 6.35
CA ARG A 31 17.16 -17.67 5.29
C ARG A 31 16.92 -19.04 5.84
N GLU A 32 17.72 -19.43 6.86
CA GLU A 32 17.61 -20.74 7.51
C GLU A 32 16.23 -20.92 8.17
N ASN A 33 15.77 -19.93 8.92
CA ASN A 33 14.49 -20.02 9.62
C ASN A 33 13.31 -20.04 8.64
N VAL A 34 13.31 -19.19 7.60
CA VAL A 34 12.27 -19.19 6.56
C VAL A 34 12.15 -20.53 5.85
N LEU A 35 13.28 -21.18 5.51
CA LEU A 35 13.29 -22.51 4.91
C LEU A 35 12.79 -23.60 5.90
N ALA A 36 13.20 -23.53 7.15
CA ALA A 36 12.72 -24.44 8.20
C ALA A 36 11.21 -24.32 8.41
N LEU A 37 10.69 -23.10 8.48
CA LEU A 37 9.25 -22.82 8.61
C LEU A 37 8.46 -23.31 7.40
N ALA A 38 8.94 -23.08 6.18
CA ALA A 38 8.30 -23.58 4.96
C ALA A 38 8.26 -25.11 4.92
N THR A 39 9.33 -25.75 5.42
CA THR A 39 9.40 -27.22 5.58
C THR A 39 8.39 -27.71 6.62
N GLN A 40 8.23 -27.02 7.76
CA GLN A 40 7.21 -27.36 8.76
C GLN A 40 5.80 -27.27 8.19
N LEU A 41 5.49 -26.20 7.42
CA LEU A 41 4.19 -26.09 6.75
C LEU A 41 3.92 -27.26 5.80
N SER A 42 4.95 -27.71 5.07
CA SER A 42 4.85 -28.88 4.20
C SER A 42 4.60 -30.18 5.00
N GLN A 43 5.23 -30.34 6.18
CA GLN A 43 4.97 -31.44 7.10
C GLN A 43 3.55 -31.42 7.67
N PHE A 44 2.93 -30.24 7.80
CA PHE A 44 1.51 -30.10 8.15
C PHE A 44 0.54 -30.36 7.00
N GLY A 45 1.05 -30.79 5.85
CA GLY A 45 0.25 -31.15 4.68
C GLY A 45 -0.09 -29.97 3.76
N LEU A 46 0.57 -28.83 3.95
CA LEU A 46 0.42 -27.67 3.06
C LEU A 46 1.44 -27.73 1.93
N GLY A 47 1.11 -27.12 0.79
CA GLY A 47 2.01 -27.13 -0.36
C GLY A 47 1.57 -26.19 -1.46
N ARG A 48 2.19 -26.35 -2.64
CA ARG A 48 1.95 -25.51 -3.82
C ARG A 48 0.46 -25.37 -4.11
N GLY A 49 0.00 -24.13 -4.25
CA GLY A 49 -1.40 -23.78 -4.53
C GLY A 49 -2.32 -23.75 -3.32
N ASP A 50 -1.93 -24.27 -2.16
CA ASP A 50 -2.73 -24.11 -0.94
C ASP A 50 -2.64 -22.66 -0.44
N ARG A 51 -3.78 -22.07 -0.07
CA ARG A 51 -3.87 -20.72 0.47
C ARG A 51 -3.68 -20.74 1.98
N ILE A 52 -2.74 -19.93 2.45
CA ILE A 52 -2.34 -19.87 3.87
C ILE A 52 -2.69 -18.46 4.36
N ALA A 53 -3.78 -18.35 5.11
CA ALA A 53 -4.16 -17.10 5.76
C ALA A 53 -3.15 -16.76 6.87
N VAL A 54 -2.70 -15.51 6.91
CA VAL A 54 -1.79 -15.00 7.93
C VAL A 54 -2.44 -13.79 8.58
N ALA A 55 -2.75 -13.87 9.87
CA ALA A 55 -3.38 -12.79 10.62
C ALA A 55 -2.52 -12.45 11.86
N MET A 56 -1.61 -11.50 11.68
CA MET A 56 -0.64 -11.08 12.70
C MET A 56 -0.45 -9.56 12.69
N PRO A 57 -0.10 -8.92 13.82
CA PRO A 57 0.41 -7.56 13.82
C PRO A 57 1.72 -7.47 13.03
N ASN A 58 2.14 -6.25 12.70
CA ASN A 58 3.48 -6.02 12.17
C ASN A 58 4.53 -6.49 13.21
N GLY A 59 5.63 -7.02 12.70
CA GLY A 59 6.73 -7.50 13.54
C GLY A 59 7.56 -8.55 12.81
N PRO A 60 8.62 -9.03 13.46
CA PRO A 60 9.47 -10.11 12.96
C PRO A 60 8.68 -11.38 12.61
N GLU A 61 7.69 -11.71 13.44
CA GLU A 61 6.84 -12.89 13.26
C GLU A 61 6.05 -12.84 11.96
N MET A 62 5.50 -11.67 11.65
CA MET A 62 4.78 -11.47 10.39
C MET A 62 5.72 -11.58 9.19
N VAL A 63 6.94 -11.03 9.28
CA VAL A 63 7.94 -11.12 8.20
C VAL A 63 8.32 -12.57 7.92
N LEU A 64 8.72 -13.31 8.94
CA LEU A 64 9.13 -14.72 8.82
C LEU A 64 7.98 -15.60 8.32
N THR A 65 6.79 -15.43 8.91
CA THR A 65 5.60 -16.21 8.53
C THR A 65 5.18 -15.94 7.10
N PHE A 66 5.14 -14.67 6.67
CA PHE A 66 4.80 -14.31 5.30
C PHE A 66 5.77 -14.94 4.30
N LEU A 67 7.07 -14.80 4.54
CA LEU A 67 8.09 -15.39 3.67
C LEU A 67 8.00 -16.92 3.59
N ALA A 68 7.79 -17.58 4.74
CA ALA A 68 7.62 -19.04 4.76
C ALA A 68 6.34 -19.50 4.04
N ALA A 69 5.22 -18.80 4.25
CA ALA A 69 3.95 -19.09 3.59
C ALA A 69 4.04 -18.93 2.07
N THR A 70 4.78 -17.92 1.57
CA THR A 70 4.99 -17.72 0.12
C THR A 70 5.88 -18.78 -0.50
N LEU A 71 6.79 -19.39 0.27
CA LEU A 71 7.66 -20.47 -0.23
C LEU A 71 6.96 -21.83 -0.22
N CYS A 72 6.09 -22.08 0.75
CA CYS A 72 5.36 -23.35 0.84
C CYS A 72 4.13 -23.40 -0.06
N GLY A 73 3.37 -22.29 -0.08
CA GLY A 73 2.10 -22.20 -0.80
C GLY A 73 1.85 -20.77 -1.28
N THR A 74 0.61 -20.30 -1.07
CA THR A 74 0.20 -18.93 -1.41
C THR A 74 -0.19 -18.20 -0.14
N ALA A 75 0.56 -17.19 0.26
CA ALA A 75 0.24 -16.38 1.43
C ALA A 75 -1.02 -15.52 1.16
N ALA A 76 -1.93 -15.47 2.12
CA ALA A 76 -3.08 -14.57 2.15
C ALA A 76 -3.02 -13.72 3.43
N PRO A 77 -2.21 -12.64 3.44
CA PRO A 77 -2.07 -11.77 4.61
C PRO A 77 -3.34 -10.94 4.80
N LEU A 78 -3.87 -10.96 6.04
CA LEU A 78 -5.12 -10.32 6.42
C LEU A 78 -4.89 -9.31 7.54
N ASN A 79 -5.70 -8.26 7.55
CA ASN A 79 -5.67 -7.28 8.63
C ASN A 79 -6.09 -7.93 9.97
N PRO A 80 -5.22 -7.95 10.99
CA PRO A 80 -5.53 -8.57 12.27
C PRO A 80 -6.67 -7.88 13.04
N LYS A 81 -7.11 -6.70 12.58
CA LYS A 81 -8.22 -5.94 13.17
C LYS A 81 -9.58 -6.22 12.51
N TYR A 82 -9.65 -7.14 11.56
CA TYR A 82 -10.92 -7.55 10.97
C TYR A 82 -11.85 -8.19 11.99
N LYS A 83 -13.15 -8.06 11.77
CA LYS A 83 -14.19 -8.76 12.53
C LYS A 83 -14.33 -10.19 12.02
N GLN A 84 -15.02 -11.01 12.80
CA GLN A 84 -15.22 -12.43 12.47
C GLN A 84 -15.85 -12.63 11.10
N GLU A 85 -16.87 -11.84 10.73
CA GLU A 85 -17.57 -11.95 9.44
C GLU A 85 -16.63 -11.62 8.27
N GLU A 86 -15.71 -10.66 8.46
CA GLU A 86 -14.72 -10.30 7.44
C GLU A 86 -13.71 -11.45 7.26
N PHE A 87 -13.22 -12.04 8.36
CA PHE A 87 -12.35 -13.22 8.28
C PHE A 87 -13.05 -14.38 7.59
N SER A 88 -14.29 -14.70 7.97
CA SER A 88 -15.09 -15.76 7.34
C SER A 88 -15.21 -15.54 5.82
N PHE A 89 -15.51 -14.30 5.41
CA PHE A 89 -15.55 -13.94 3.99
C PHE A 89 -14.22 -14.22 3.28
N TYR A 90 -13.09 -13.76 3.85
CA TYR A 90 -11.79 -13.93 3.20
C TYR A 90 -11.33 -15.40 3.17
N TYR A 91 -11.62 -16.19 4.21
CA TYR A 91 -11.30 -17.61 4.22
C TYR A 91 -12.10 -18.37 3.16
N GLU A 92 -13.40 -18.10 3.06
CA GLU A 92 -14.28 -18.71 2.05
C GLU A 92 -13.84 -18.28 0.65
N ASP A 93 -13.65 -16.97 0.41
CA ASP A 93 -13.31 -16.43 -0.90
C ASP A 93 -11.96 -16.95 -1.40
N THR A 94 -10.95 -17.04 -0.55
CA THR A 94 -9.63 -17.59 -0.90
C THR A 94 -9.57 -19.11 -0.82
N GLN A 95 -10.56 -19.78 -0.25
CA GLN A 95 -10.51 -21.21 0.08
C GLN A 95 -9.28 -21.55 0.94
N ALA A 96 -9.04 -20.75 1.97
CA ALA A 96 -7.88 -20.91 2.84
C ALA A 96 -7.83 -22.30 3.48
N LYS A 97 -6.67 -22.95 3.43
CA LYS A 97 -6.44 -24.29 4.00
C LYS A 97 -5.83 -24.23 5.40
N ALA A 98 -5.19 -23.13 5.72
CA ALA A 98 -4.59 -22.90 7.02
C ALA A 98 -4.73 -21.45 7.45
N LEU A 99 -4.73 -21.24 8.77
CA LEU A 99 -4.60 -19.94 9.42
C LEU A 99 -3.36 -19.97 10.31
N ILE A 100 -2.46 -19.01 10.13
CA ILE A 100 -1.29 -18.81 10.99
C ILE A 100 -1.47 -17.53 11.80
N ILE A 101 -1.30 -17.64 13.12
CA ILE A 101 -1.48 -16.55 14.09
C ILE A 101 -0.37 -16.58 15.16
N LEU A 102 -0.30 -15.52 15.96
CA LEU A 102 0.42 -15.52 17.24
C LEU A 102 -0.51 -15.98 18.38
N PRO A 103 -0.02 -16.76 19.36
CA PRO A 103 -0.81 -17.16 20.51
C PRO A 103 -1.41 -15.96 21.27
N GLY A 104 -2.68 -16.09 21.66
CA GLY A 104 -3.38 -15.04 22.41
C GLY A 104 -3.71 -13.78 21.62
N THR A 105 -3.59 -13.82 20.28
CA THR A 105 -3.98 -12.71 19.39
C THR A 105 -5.12 -13.12 18.48
N VAL A 106 -5.86 -12.13 17.96
CA VAL A 106 -6.82 -12.27 16.85
C VAL A 106 -7.89 -13.34 17.06
N GLU A 107 -8.60 -13.30 18.21
CA GLU A 107 -9.69 -14.23 18.53
C GLU A 107 -10.76 -14.31 17.43
N ALA A 108 -11.09 -13.18 16.80
CA ALA A 108 -12.03 -13.12 15.69
C ALA A 108 -11.59 -13.97 14.48
N ALA A 109 -10.27 -14.04 14.20
CA ALA A 109 -9.73 -14.88 13.14
C ALA A 109 -9.85 -16.37 13.46
N ILE A 110 -9.62 -16.75 14.72
CA ILE A 110 -9.77 -18.13 15.20
C ILE A 110 -11.24 -18.55 15.13
N ALA A 111 -12.14 -17.69 15.63
CA ALA A 111 -13.58 -17.97 15.63
C ALA A 111 -14.18 -18.08 14.22
N ALA A 112 -13.55 -17.47 13.22
CA ALA A 112 -13.96 -17.55 11.81
C ALA A 112 -13.41 -18.79 11.08
N ALA A 113 -12.38 -19.46 11.63
CA ALA A 113 -11.77 -20.63 10.99
C ALA A 113 -12.75 -21.80 10.92
N THR A 114 -12.78 -22.47 9.75
CA THR A 114 -13.64 -23.62 9.53
C THR A 114 -12.99 -24.90 10.08
N PRO A 115 -13.76 -25.95 10.43
CA PRO A 115 -13.20 -27.19 11.02
C PRO A 115 -12.19 -27.92 10.12
N ASP A 116 -12.18 -27.67 8.83
CA ASP A 116 -11.25 -28.25 7.86
C ASP A 116 -9.97 -27.41 7.65
N MET A 117 -9.88 -26.22 8.23
CA MET A 117 -8.68 -25.40 8.21
C MET A 117 -7.68 -25.83 9.28
N SER A 118 -6.41 -25.96 8.89
CA SER A 118 -5.32 -26.16 9.83
C SER A 118 -5.07 -24.87 10.64
N LEU A 119 -5.18 -24.93 11.96
CA LEU A 119 -4.83 -23.81 12.83
C LEU A 119 -3.37 -23.96 13.29
N ILE A 120 -2.54 -22.98 12.98
CA ILE A 120 -1.11 -22.98 13.25
C ILE A 120 -0.75 -21.77 14.12
N GLN A 121 0.00 -22.01 15.18
CA GLN A 121 0.52 -20.96 16.05
C GLN A 121 2.02 -20.78 15.81
N ALA A 122 2.43 -19.52 15.62
CA ALA A 122 3.85 -19.16 15.56
C ALA A 122 4.40 -18.94 16.98
N LYS A 123 5.52 -19.59 17.29
CA LYS A 123 6.20 -19.48 18.57
C LYS A 123 7.57 -18.84 18.37
N THR A 124 7.79 -17.68 19.02
CA THR A 124 9.06 -16.95 18.99
C THR A 124 10.05 -17.55 19.97
N HIS A 125 11.29 -17.73 19.53
CA HIS A 125 12.42 -18.19 20.35
C HIS A 125 13.29 -17.03 20.83
N ALA A 126 14.14 -17.28 21.82
CA ALA A 126 14.99 -16.26 22.45
C ALA A 126 16.02 -15.62 21.49
N ASP A 127 16.37 -16.28 20.40
CA ASP A 127 17.26 -15.80 19.34
C ASP A 127 16.52 -15.03 18.23
N GLY A 128 15.20 -14.86 18.36
CA GLY A 128 14.35 -14.18 17.38
C GLY A 128 13.86 -15.07 16.22
N THR A 129 14.24 -16.34 16.18
CA THR A 129 13.70 -17.31 15.23
C THR A 129 12.28 -17.75 15.60
N LEU A 130 11.56 -18.36 14.65
CA LEU A 130 10.24 -18.93 14.87
C LEU A 130 10.24 -20.44 14.70
N SER A 131 9.23 -21.06 15.29
CA SER A 131 8.73 -22.38 14.93
C SER A 131 7.22 -22.35 14.82
N PHE A 132 6.64 -23.29 14.09
CA PHE A 132 5.19 -23.44 13.97
C PHE A 132 4.71 -24.66 14.77
N GLU A 133 3.57 -24.49 15.44
CA GLU A 133 2.87 -25.55 16.14
C GLU A 133 1.47 -25.72 15.55
N LEU A 134 1.17 -26.93 15.06
CA LEU A 134 -0.16 -27.28 14.56
C LEU A 134 -1.06 -27.58 15.77
N THR A 135 -2.10 -26.77 15.96
CA THR A 135 -3.04 -26.90 17.08
C THR A 135 -4.43 -27.38 16.63
N GLY A 136 -4.65 -27.53 15.35
CA GLY A 136 -5.89 -27.99 14.72
C GLY A 136 -5.72 -29.26 13.88
N VAL A 137 -6.61 -29.43 12.93
CA VAL A 137 -6.62 -30.61 12.04
C VAL A 137 -5.52 -30.49 10.99
N GLN A 138 -4.81 -31.58 10.71
CA GLN A 138 -3.92 -31.69 9.57
C GLN A 138 -4.76 -31.95 8.31
N SER A 139 -4.72 -31.03 7.35
CA SER A 139 -5.61 -31.07 6.17
C SER A 139 -5.27 -32.15 5.15
N LYS A 140 -4.00 -32.56 5.07
CA LYS A 140 -3.49 -33.56 4.11
C LYS A 140 -2.31 -34.33 4.69
N GLN A 141 -1.96 -35.45 4.04
CA GLN A 141 -0.72 -36.14 4.33
C GLN A 141 0.47 -35.25 3.99
N ALA A 142 1.52 -35.28 4.85
CA ALA A 142 2.77 -34.55 4.63
C ALA A 142 3.38 -34.91 3.26
N SER A 143 3.92 -33.91 2.59
CA SER A 143 4.68 -34.08 1.35
C SER A 143 6.07 -33.45 1.50
N PRO A 144 7.08 -33.89 0.74
CA PRO A 144 8.37 -33.24 0.75
C PRO A 144 8.26 -31.77 0.30
N PHE A 145 8.91 -30.88 1.04
CA PHE A 145 9.01 -29.47 0.67
C PHE A 145 9.79 -29.33 -0.64
N SER A 146 9.29 -28.50 -1.55
CA SER A 146 9.97 -28.08 -2.77
C SER A 146 9.84 -26.58 -2.93
N LEU A 147 10.92 -25.93 -3.36
CA LEU A 147 10.91 -24.50 -3.66
C LEU A 147 9.94 -24.19 -4.83
N PRO A 148 9.25 -23.05 -4.78
CA PRO A 148 8.32 -22.65 -5.82
C PRO A 148 9.03 -22.20 -7.08
N HIS A 149 8.27 -22.11 -8.20
CA HIS A 149 8.71 -21.54 -9.47
C HIS A 149 8.25 -20.09 -9.62
N ALA A 150 8.86 -19.40 -10.59
CA ALA A 150 8.58 -17.98 -10.86
C ALA A 150 7.09 -17.70 -11.14
N ASP A 151 6.39 -18.64 -11.77
CA ASP A 151 4.99 -18.52 -12.13
C ASP A 151 4.01 -19.01 -11.06
N ASP A 152 4.50 -19.55 -9.96
CA ASP A 152 3.63 -19.90 -8.83
C ASP A 152 3.09 -18.62 -8.17
N VAL A 153 1.83 -18.68 -7.73
CA VAL A 153 1.20 -17.58 -6.99
C VAL A 153 1.80 -17.52 -5.59
N ALA A 154 2.59 -16.50 -5.32
CA ALA A 154 3.25 -16.29 -4.03
C ALA A 154 2.29 -15.73 -2.98
N MET A 155 1.41 -14.80 -3.38
CA MET A 155 0.40 -14.25 -2.49
C MET A 155 -0.89 -13.85 -3.21
N ILE A 156 -1.97 -13.79 -2.45
CA ILE A 156 -3.25 -13.21 -2.87
C ILE A 156 -3.58 -12.04 -1.96
N LEU A 157 -3.88 -10.90 -2.57
CA LEU A 157 -4.46 -9.75 -1.88
C LEU A 157 -5.84 -9.43 -2.47
N HIS A 158 -6.68 -8.79 -1.65
CA HIS A 158 -7.97 -8.30 -2.09
C HIS A 158 -7.90 -6.78 -2.29
N THR A 159 -8.43 -6.32 -3.41
CA THR A 159 -8.61 -4.90 -3.62
C THR A 159 -10.05 -4.52 -3.29
N SER A 160 -10.21 -3.43 -2.55
CA SER A 160 -11.50 -2.78 -2.36
C SER A 160 -11.94 -2.18 -3.71
N GLY A 161 -12.46 -3.01 -4.58
CA GLY A 161 -13.11 -2.52 -5.80
C GLY A 161 -14.26 -1.58 -5.43
N THR A 162 -14.55 -0.63 -6.31
CA THR A 162 -15.74 0.23 -6.23
C THR A 162 -17.06 -0.57 -6.41
N THR A 163 -16.97 -1.88 -6.59
CA THR A 163 -18.06 -2.85 -6.65
C THR A 163 -18.24 -3.52 -5.29
N SER A 164 -19.41 -4.05 -5.02
CA SER A 164 -19.82 -4.62 -3.73
C SER A 164 -18.95 -5.77 -3.21
N ARG A 165 -18.12 -6.40 -4.03
CA ARG A 165 -17.26 -7.52 -3.64
C ARG A 165 -15.80 -7.25 -4.02
N PRO A 166 -14.85 -7.39 -3.07
CA PRO A 166 -13.41 -7.27 -3.34
C PRO A 166 -12.94 -8.26 -4.41
N LYS A 167 -12.00 -7.85 -5.26
CA LYS A 167 -11.41 -8.70 -6.29
C LYS A 167 -10.14 -9.36 -5.77
N ARG A 168 -9.93 -10.64 -6.09
CA ARG A 168 -8.69 -11.36 -5.78
C ARG A 168 -7.60 -11.03 -6.78
N VAL A 169 -6.48 -10.57 -6.28
CA VAL A 169 -5.27 -10.25 -7.05
C VAL A 169 -4.21 -11.30 -6.75
N PRO A 170 -4.04 -12.32 -7.61
CA PRO A 170 -2.97 -13.29 -7.49
C PRO A 170 -1.66 -12.65 -7.96
N ILE A 171 -0.65 -12.64 -7.10
CA ILE A 171 0.67 -12.09 -7.38
C ILE A 171 1.68 -13.23 -7.38
N ARG A 172 2.37 -13.42 -8.51
CA ARG A 172 3.35 -14.48 -8.68
C ARG A 172 4.70 -14.10 -8.13
N HIS A 173 5.57 -15.07 -7.87
CA HIS A 173 6.95 -14.81 -7.45
C HIS A 173 7.67 -13.86 -8.42
N ARG A 174 7.53 -14.05 -9.74
CA ARG A 174 8.15 -13.16 -10.75
C ARG A 174 7.67 -11.71 -10.66
N ASN A 175 6.40 -11.48 -10.31
CA ASN A 175 5.86 -10.13 -10.16
C ASN A 175 6.47 -9.42 -8.93
N LEU A 176 6.57 -10.16 -7.78
CA LEU A 176 7.21 -9.65 -6.56
C LEU A 176 8.68 -9.32 -6.78
N ILE A 177 9.40 -10.23 -7.45
CA ILE A 177 10.82 -10.06 -7.78
C ILE A 177 11.01 -8.80 -8.65
N ALA A 178 10.24 -8.68 -9.72
CA ALA A 178 10.33 -7.54 -10.62
C ALA A 178 10.05 -6.21 -9.89
N SER A 179 8.98 -6.17 -9.08
CA SER A 179 8.62 -4.95 -8.34
C SER A 179 9.67 -4.57 -7.29
N ALA A 180 10.17 -5.53 -6.50
CA ALA A 180 11.22 -5.28 -5.51
C ALA A 180 12.50 -4.74 -6.17
N GLN A 181 12.92 -5.33 -7.29
CA GLN A 181 14.08 -4.87 -8.06
C GLN A 181 13.87 -3.48 -8.67
N ASN A 182 12.64 -3.18 -9.14
CA ASN A 182 12.30 -1.85 -9.63
C ASN A 182 12.45 -0.80 -8.53
N ILE A 183 12.01 -1.11 -7.32
CA ILE A 183 12.12 -0.22 -6.15
C ILE A 183 13.59 -0.02 -5.76
N VAL A 184 14.38 -1.09 -5.70
CA VAL A 184 15.85 -1.01 -5.45
C VAL A 184 16.52 -0.05 -6.41
N ARG A 185 16.24 -0.20 -7.73
CA ARG A 185 16.83 0.66 -8.77
C ARG A 185 16.29 2.09 -8.72
N ALA A 186 14.99 2.28 -8.42
CA ALA A 186 14.37 3.59 -8.39
C ALA A 186 14.97 4.50 -7.31
N TYR A 187 15.36 3.91 -6.19
CA TYR A 187 15.85 4.64 -5.03
C TYR A 187 17.34 4.38 -4.72
N ASP A 188 18.05 3.74 -5.64
CA ASP A 188 19.46 3.37 -5.46
C ASP A 188 19.70 2.73 -4.07
N LEU A 189 18.83 1.78 -3.70
CA LEU A 189 18.93 1.12 -2.40
C LEU A 189 20.14 0.18 -2.36
N THR A 190 20.85 0.20 -1.25
CA THR A 190 22.07 -0.59 -1.03
C THR A 190 22.02 -1.29 0.34
N ALA A 191 23.03 -2.11 0.60
CA ALA A 191 23.19 -2.77 1.89
C ALA A 191 23.44 -1.81 3.07
N SER A 192 23.80 -0.54 2.79
CA SER A 192 23.94 0.48 3.83
C SER A 192 22.62 1.16 4.21
N ASP A 193 21.53 0.87 3.49
CA ASP A 193 20.24 1.46 3.78
C ASP A 193 19.53 0.74 4.92
N THR A 194 18.94 1.54 5.80
CA THR A 194 18.05 1.08 6.87
C THR A 194 16.66 1.66 6.63
N THR A 195 15.68 0.80 6.45
CA THR A 195 14.29 1.17 6.15
C THR A 195 13.43 1.11 7.39
N LEU A 196 12.77 2.21 7.77
CA LEU A 196 11.73 2.17 8.81
C LEU A 196 10.37 1.83 8.17
N CYS A 197 9.89 0.59 8.41
CA CYS A 197 8.65 0.07 7.87
C CYS A 197 7.45 0.46 8.73
N LEU A 198 6.78 1.55 8.39
CA LEU A 198 5.58 2.03 9.08
C LEU A 198 4.29 1.43 8.52
N MET A 199 4.37 0.88 7.30
CA MET A 199 3.22 0.37 6.59
C MET A 199 2.82 -1.03 7.04
N PRO A 200 1.50 -1.34 7.05
CA PRO A 200 1.03 -2.68 7.42
C PRO A 200 1.58 -3.78 6.52
N LEU A 201 2.02 -4.89 7.13
CA LEU A 201 2.54 -6.07 6.42
C LEU A 201 1.42 -7.02 5.93
N PHE A 202 0.18 -6.59 5.94
CA PHE A 202 -0.94 -7.21 5.20
C PHE A 202 -1.31 -6.40 3.94
N HIS A 203 -0.54 -5.38 3.61
CA HIS A 203 -0.75 -4.51 2.45
C HIS A 203 0.49 -4.50 1.56
N ILE A 204 0.27 -4.41 0.24
CA ILE A 204 1.36 -4.44 -0.77
C ILE A 204 2.45 -3.40 -0.52
N HIS A 205 2.11 -2.22 0.03
CA HIS A 205 3.06 -1.17 0.34
C HIS A 205 4.06 -1.60 1.43
N GLY A 206 3.59 -2.22 2.52
CA GLY A 206 4.49 -2.76 3.56
C GLY A 206 5.29 -3.95 3.06
N LEU A 207 4.59 -4.92 2.43
CA LEU A 207 5.20 -6.18 1.99
C LEU A 207 6.26 -5.98 0.90
N VAL A 208 5.95 -5.25 -0.15
CA VAL A 208 6.85 -5.08 -1.30
C VAL A 208 7.56 -3.74 -1.25
N GLY A 209 6.80 -2.65 -0.99
CA GLY A 209 7.32 -1.30 -0.99
C GLY A 209 8.38 -1.01 0.07
N CYS A 210 8.33 -1.73 1.19
CA CYS A 210 9.30 -1.61 2.29
C CYS A 210 10.09 -2.92 2.49
N MET A 211 9.42 -4.02 2.85
CA MET A 211 10.09 -5.24 3.29
C MET A 211 10.91 -5.91 2.17
N LEU A 212 10.25 -6.35 1.09
CA LEU A 212 10.96 -7.08 0.03
C LEU A 212 12.02 -6.22 -0.69
N SER A 213 11.77 -4.93 -0.89
CA SER A 213 12.75 -4.02 -1.48
C SER A 213 14.00 -3.86 -0.61
N THR A 214 13.83 -3.78 0.72
CA THR A 214 14.95 -3.72 1.66
C THR A 214 15.77 -5.01 1.63
N LEU A 215 15.10 -6.17 1.72
CA LEU A 215 15.79 -7.46 1.65
C LEU A 215 16.49 -7.68 0.31
N ALA A 216 15.90 -7.20 -0.78
CA ALA A 216 16.50 -7.26 -2.12
C ALA A 216 17.73 -6.35 -2.27
N SER A 217 17.84 -5.27 -1.52
CA SER A 217 19.02 -4.39 -1.51
C SER A 217 20.16 -4.87 -0.60
N GLY A 218 19.87 -5.84 0.28
CA GLY A 218 20.78 -6.27 1.34
C GLY A 218 20.82 -5.34 2.55
N GLY A 219 19.88 -4.39 2.65
CA GLY A 219 19.77 -3.42 3.73
C GLY A 219 19.10 -3.99 4.98
N THR A 220 18.90 -3.15 5.99
CA THR A 220 18.25 -3.52 7.25
C THR A 220 16.82 -3.00 7.32
N LEU A 221 15.86 -3.87 7.62
CA LEU A 221 14.47 -3.51 7.85
C LEU A 221 14.23 -3.25 9.34
N VAL A 222 13.79 -2.06 9.70
CA VAL A 222 13.24 -1.76 11.03
C VAL A 222 11.75 -2.03 10.99
N CYS A 223 11.27 -3.00 11.76
CA CYS A 223 9.88 -3.44 11.73
C CYS A 223 9.20 -3.27 13.10
N PRO A 224 8.68 -2.06 13.42
CA PRO A 224 7.91 -1.84 14.64
C PRO A 224 6.52 -2.51 14.54
N PRO A 225 5.79 -2.67 15.67
CA PRO A 225 4.48 -3.35 15.68
C PRO A 225 3.38 -2.61 14.90
N GLY A 226 3.69 -1.47 14.32
CA GLY A 226 2.82 -0.66 13.48
C GLY A 226 3.16 0.82 13.57
N PHE A 227 2.41 1.67 12.87
CA PHE A 227 2.62 3.11 12.96
C PHE A 227 2.20 3.67 14.32
N SER A 228 3.09 4.44 14.95
CA SER A 228 2.84 5.26 16.12
C SER A 228 3.56 6.59 15.98
N ALA A 229 2.82 7.69 15.90
CA ALA A 229 3.39 9.02 15.84
C ALA A 229 4.13 9.40 17.14
N LEU A 230 3.78 8.76 18.27
CA LEU A 230 4.43 8.96 19.57
C LEU A 230 5.81 8.32 19.61
N GLU A 231 5.93 7.11 19.06
CA GLU A 231 7.16 6.33 19.12
C GLU A 231 8.09 6.59 17.93
N PHE A 232 7.58 7.19 16.84
CA PHE A 232 8.33 7.38 15.60
C PHE A 232 9.72 7.98 15.81
N TRP A 233 9.81 9.10 16.53
CA TRP A 233 11.08 9.80 16.74
C TRP A 233 12.02 9.04 17.67
N LYS A 234 11.51 8.24 18.59
CA LYS A 234 12.33 7.32 19.40
C LYS A 234 12.94 6.23 18.53
N TRP A 235 12.14 5.65 17.60
CA TRP A 235 12.65 4.66 16.64
C TRP A 235 13.68 5.26 15.70
N VAL A 236 13.46 6.49 15.22
CA VAL A 236 14.45 7.22 14.40
C VAL A 236 15.76 7.39 15.16
N ASN A 237 15.71 7.84 16.40
CA ASN A 237 16.91 8.04 17.21
C ASN A 237 17.65 6.73 17.52
N HIS A 238 16.91 5.65 17.76
CA HIS A 238 17.49 4.36 18.14
C HIS A 238 18.06 3.60 16.94
N PHE A 239 17.28 3.47 15.87
CA PHE A 239 17.63 2.63 14.71
C PHE A 239 18.30 3.38 13.58
N LYS A 240 18.28 4.72 13.58
CA LYS A 240 18.89 5.59 12.58
C LYS A 240 18.55 5.22 11.14
N PRO A 241 17.25 5.10 10.78
CA PRO A 241 16.86 4.71 9.45
C PRO A 241 17.31 5.74 8.42
N THR A 242 17.76 5.27 7.24
CA THR A 242 18.16 6.14 6.13
C THR A 242 16.96 6.63 5.32
N TRP A 243 15.84 5.91 5.36
CA TRP A 243 14.59 6.31 4.71
C TRP A 243 13.38 5.63 5.34
N TYR A 244 12.21 6.18 5.05
CA TYR A 244 10.94 5.54 5.35
C TYR A 244 9.91 5.80 4.25
N SER A 245 8.88 4.96 4.20
CA SER A 245 7.73 5.15 3.32
C SER A 245 6.44 5.17 4.13
N ALA A 246 5.55 6.11 3.81
CA ALA A 246 4.31 6.28 4.54
C ALA A 246 3.16 6.80 3.65
N ALA A 247 1.94 6.74 4.18
CA ALA A 247 0.78 7.40 3.60
C ALA A 247 0.70 8.87 4.04
N PRO A 248 0.02 9.76 3.31
CA PRO A 248 -0.05 11.19 3.62
C PRO A 248 -0.47 11.52 5.06
N THR A 249 -1.42 10.78 5.62
CA THR A 249 -1.87 10.97 7.01
C THR A 249 -0.81 10.65 8.05
N MET A 250 0.04 9.66 7.77
CA MET A 250 1.17 9.34 8.64
C MET A 250 2.23 10.46 8.57
N HIS A 251 2.52 10.98 7.37
CA HIS A 251 3.41 12.13 7.19
C HIS A 251 2.95 13.35 8.00
N GLN A 252 1.66 13.68 7.95
CA GLN A 252 1.09 14.78 8.73
C GLN A 252 1.25 14.56 10.25
N ALA A 253 1.01 13.34 10.73
CA ALA A 253 1.17 13.01 12.15
C ALA A 253 2.64 13.06 12.61
N ILE A 254 3.58 12.65 11.75
CA ILE A 254 5.04 12.76 11.98
C ILE A 254 5.45 14.23 12.03
N LEU A 255 5.01 15.03 11.05
CA LEU A 255 5.32 16.45 10.91
C LEU A 255 4.83 17.25 12.12
N ALA A 256 3.60 16.98 12.59
CA ALA A 256 3.03 17.65 13.76
C ALA A 256 3.90 17.50 15.03
N ARG A 257 4.74 16.47 15.10
CA ARG A 257 5.61 16.18 16.25
C ARG A 257 7.09 16.55 16.00
N ALA A 258 7.47 16.87 14.78
CA ALA A 258 8.86 17.14 14.41
C ALA A 258 9.45 18.29 15.24
N ARG A 259 8.68 19.36 15.47
CA ARG A 259 9.10 20.53 16.27
C ARG A 259 9.47 20.20 17.73
N HIS A 260 8.89 19.13 18.29
CA HIS A 260 9.22 18.67 19.65
C HIS A 260 10.40 17.69 19.67
N ASN A 261 10.99 17.40 18.52
CA ASN A 261 12.05 16.42 18.33
C ASN A 261 13.19 16.97 17.44
N GLU A 262 13.42 18.29 17.43
CA GLU A 262 14.37 18.96 16.54
C GLU A 262 15.79 18.40 16.65
N GLU A 263 16.26 18.08 17.86
CA GLU A 263 17.57 17.48 18.08
C GLU A 263 17.69 16.11 17.39
N ILE A 264 16.62 15.29 17.45
CA ILE A 264 16.58 13.98 16.80
C ILE A 264 16.56 14.14 15.28
N VAL A 265 15.77 15.09 14.77
CA VAL A 265 15.70 15.42 13.34
C VAL A 265 17.07 15.80 12.80
N GLN A 266 17.79 16.70 13.50
CA GLN A 266 19.12 17.16 13.09
C GLN A 266 20.19 16.07 13.18
N ALA A 267 20.12 15.22 14.21
CA ALA A 267 21.09 14.14 14.44
C ALA A 267 20.91 12.94 13.51
N ASN A 268 19.74 12.77 12.88
CA ASN A 268 19.40 11.59 12.10
C ASN A 268 18.77 12.00 10.74
N PRO A 269 19.55 12.56 9.81
CA PRO A 269 19.07 12.97 8.51
C PRO A 269 18.66 11.75 7.67
N PHE A 270 17.46 11.80 7.08
CA PHE A 270 17.04 10.81 6.08
C PHE A 270 17.71 11.09 4.73
N ARG A 271 17.98 10.05 3.97
CA ARG A 271 18.44 10.15 2.60
C ARG A 271 17.31 10.58 1.65
N PHE A 272 16.12 10.08 1.88
CA PHE A 272 14.86 10.50 1.26
C PHE A 272 13.66 10.04 2.09
N ILE A 273 12.49 10.60 1.79
CA ILE A 273 11.19 10.14 2.28
C ILE A 273 10.33 9.78 1.08
N ARG A 274 9.60 8.67 1.18
CA ARG A 274 8.69 8.23 0.14
C ARG A 274 7.24 8.35 0.59
N SER A 275 6.40 8.98 -0.25
CA SER A 275 4.95 9.01 -0.07
C SER A 275 4.25 8.16 -1.11
N SER A 276 3.28 7.34 -0.70
CA SER A 276 2.47 6.50 -1.59
C SER A 276 1.11 6.18 -0.98
N SER A 277 0.30 5.40 -1.69
CA SER A 277 -1.04 4.91 -1.32
C SER A 277 -2.18 5.93 -1.44
N ALA A 278 -1.90 7.23 -1.42
CA ALA A 278 -2.84 8.32 -1.68
C ALA A 278 -2.07 9.55 -2.19
N PRO A 279 -2.73 10.52 -2.84
CA PRO A 279 -2.11 11.78 -3.22
C PRO A 279 -1.55 12.53 -2.01
N LEU A 280 -0.34 13.08 -2.13
CA LEU A 280 0.26 13.94 -1.11
C LEU A 280 0.00 15.40 -1.49
N PRO A 281 -0.70 16.18 -0.66
CA PRO A 281 -0.89 17.60 -0.94
C PRO A 281 0.44 18.34 -1.06
N PRO A 282 0.64 19.18 -2.08
CA PRO A 282 1.91 19.91 -2.29
C PRO A 282 2.38 20.68 -1.06
N VAL A 283 1.44 21.29 -0.32
CA VAL A 283 1.75 22.01 0.92
C VAL A 283 2.37 21.11 2.00
N ILE A 284 1.96 19.84 2.05
CA ILE A 284 2.54 18.88 2.99
C ILE A 284 3.92 18.41 2.51
N THR A 285 4.12 18.26 1.21
CA THR A 285 5.44 17.99 0.62
C THR A 285 6.44 19.09 1.01
N GLU A 286 6.09 20.37 0.79
CA GLU A 286 6.92 21.53 1.12
C GLU A 286 7.24 21.60 2.63
N GLN A 287 6.25 21.33 3.48
CA GLN A 287 6.45 21.31 4.93
C GLN A 287 7.38 20.16 5.37
N LEU A 288 7.24 18.96 4.80
CA LEU A 288 8.13 17.85 5.09
C LEU A 288 9.57 18.16 4.66
N GLU A 289 9.75 18.65 3.44
CA GLU A 289 11.07 18.97 2.90
C GLU A 289 11.76 20.07 3.70
N SER A 290 11.05 21.14 4.02
CA SER A 290 11.61 22.26 4.81
C SER A 290 11.88 21.89 6.27
N THR A 291 11.01 21.08 6.91
CA THR A 291 11.16 20.72 8.32
C THR A 291 12.23 19.66 8.53
N LEU A 292 12.31 18.66 7.63
CA LEU A 292 13.20 17.50 7.78
C LEU A 292 14.47 17.62 6.93
N ASN A 293 14.61 18.69 6.14
CA ASN A 293 15.71 18.92 5.20
C ASN A 293 16.01 17.71 4.33
N VAL A 294 14.99 17.13 3.69
CA VAL A 294 15.06 15.87 2.96
C VAL A 294 14.17 15.91 1.72
N ALA A 295 14.58 15.21 0.65
CA ALA A 295 13.74 15.06 -0.53
C ALA A 295 12.54 14.14 -0.27
N VAL A 296 11.33 14.60 -0.62
CA VAL A 296 10.10 13.80 -0.59
C VAL A 296 9.78 13.29 -1.99
N LEU A 297 9.66 11.99 -2.14
CA LEU A 297 9.43 11.31 -3.42
C LEU A 297 8.01 10.76 -3.44
N GLU A 298 7.14 11.39 -4.22
CA GLU A 298 5.81 10.85 -4.48
C GLU A 298 5.90 9.67 -5.45
N SER A 299 5.16 8.61 -5.17
CA SER A 299 5.07 7.43 -6.02
C SER A 299 3.63 6.94 -6.17
N TYR A 300 3.34 6.40 -7.32
CA TYR A 300 2.07 5.78 -7.65
C TYR A 300 2.21 4.27 -7.69
N SER A 301 1.29 3.58 -7.04
CA SER A 301 1.35 2.14 -6.87
C SER A 301 -0.03 1.54 -6.73
N MET A 302 -0.16 0.26 -7.10
CA MET A 302 -1.37 -0.52 -6.88
C MET A 302 -1.04 -1.99 -6.64
N THR A 303 -2.00 -2.73 -6.10
CA THR A 303 -1.85 -4.15 -5.80
C THR A 303 -1.64 -4.96 -7.08
N GLU A 304 -2.36 -4.61 -8.14
CA GLU A 304 -2.33 -5.26 -9.45
C GLU A 304 -0.98 -5.13 -10.17
N ALA A 305 -0.15 -4.17 -9.75
CA ALA A 305 1.24 -3.99 -10.21
C ALA A 305 2.29 -4.49 -9.21
N ALA A 306 1.92 -5.35 -8.26
CA ALA A 306 2.79 -5.78 -7.18
C ALA A 306 3.53 -4.63 -6.49
N HIS A 307 2.97 -3.46 -6.49
CA HIS A 307 3.28 -2.19 -5.88
C HIS A 307 3.72 -1.10 -6.87
N LEU A 308 5.06 -0.90 -7.13
CA LEU A 308 5.57 0.30 -7.81
C LEU A 308 5.22 0.35 -9.31
N MET A 309 4.66 1.47 -9.73
CA MET A 309 4.43 1.82 -11.13
C MET A 309 5.28 3.04 -11.53
N THR A 310 5.10 4.18 -10.86
CA THR A 310 5.87 5.39 -11.09
C THR A 310 6.41 5.97 -9.80
N THR A 311 7.46 6.77 -9.91
CA THR A 311 7.99 7.55 -8.79
C THR A 311 8.74 8.77 -9.28
N ASN A 312 8.70 9.86 -8.50
CA ASN A 312 9.67 10.94 -8.66
C ASN A 312 11.08 10.41 -8.38
N PRO A 313 12.08 10.83 -9.15
CA PRO A 313 13.45 10.35 -9.01
C PRO A 313 14.16 10.93 -7.79
N LEU A 314 15.24 10.28 -7.37
CA LEU A 314 16.18 10.84 -6.40
C LEU A 314 16.91 12.07 -6.96
N PRO A 315 17.27 13.07 -6.12
CA PRO A 315 18.23 14.09 -6.51
C PRO A 315 19.55 13.47 -7.01
N PRO A 316 20.27 14.09 -7.98
CA PRO A 316 20.03 15.44 -8.53
C PRO A 316 19.01 15.50 -9.68
N LYS A 317 18.36 14.40 -10.04
CA LYS A 317 17.30 14.44 -11.07
C LYS A 317 16.13 15.29 -10.61
N ALA A 318 15.48 15.97 -11.56
CA ALA A 318 14.38 16.87 -11.28
C ALA A 318 13.16 16.11 -10.73
N ARG A 319 12.63 16.56 -9.62
CA ARG A 319 11.32 16.16 -9.07
C ARG A 319 10.30 17.20 -9.50
N LYS A 320 9.11 16.77 -9.92
CA LYS A 320 8.04 17.68 -10.34
C LYS A 320 6.89 17.58 -9.31
N PRO A 321 6.74 18.56 -8.41
CA PRO A 321 5.65 18.57 -7.43
C PRO A 321 4.27 18.44 -8.10
N GLY A 322 3.38 17.67 -7.50
CA GLY A 322 2.05 17.38 -8.05
C GLY A 322 2.07 16.37 -9.19
N THR A 323 3.21 15.71 -9.45
CA THR A 323 3.30 14.51 -10.28
C THR A 323 3.75 13.33 -9.44
N VAL A 324 3.43 12.14 -9.91
CA VAL A 324 3.91 10.88 -9.30
C VAL A 324 5.13 10.32 -10.03
N GLY A 325 5.88 11.18 -10.73
CA GLY A 325 7.10 10.82 -11.47
C GLY A 325 6.81 10.05 -12.75
N TYR A 326 7.77 9.21 -13.15
CA TYR A 326 7.72 8.41 -14.37
C TYR A 326 7.87 6.90 -14.06
N GLY A 327 7.60 6.04 -15.07
CA GLY A 327 7.65 4.59 -14.93
C GLY A 327 9.04 4.05 -14.58
N PHE A 328 9.11 3.15 -13.60
CA PHE A 328 10.35 2.45 -13.23
C PHE A 328 10.19 0.94 -13.42
N GLY A 329 10.79 0.42 -14.50
CA GLY A 329 10.63 -0.98 -14.89
C GLY A 329 9.21 -1.36 -15.31
N VAL A 330 8.39 -0.35 -15.57
CA VAL A 330 7.00 -0.42 -16.02
C VAL A 330 6.82 0.59 -17.13
N GLU A 331 6.24 0.18 -18.23
CA GLU A 331 5.75 1.09 -19.25
C GLU A 331 4.45 1.74 -18.77
N VAL A 332 4.32 3.05 -18.98
CA VAL A 332 3.15 3.83 -18.60
C VAL A 332 2.64 4.56 -19.85
N GLY A 333 1.36 4.43 -20.10
CA GLY A 333 0.69 5.09 -21.22
C GLY A 333 -0.60 5.77 -20.78
N ILE A 334 -1.15 6.59 -21.67
CA ILE A 334 -2.48 7.15 -21.55
C ILE A 334 -3.32 6.56 -22.67
N MET A 335 -4.54 6.12 -22.35
CA MET A 335 -5.42 5.40 -23.27
C MET A 335 -6.81 6.05 -23.28
N ASP A 336 -7.44 6.10 -24.45
CA ASP A 336 -8.82 6.56 -24.59
C ASP A 336 -9.85 5.47 -24.23
N GLU A 337 -11.14 5.79 -24.43
CA GLU A 337 -12.24 4.85 -24.16
C GLU A 337 -12.28 3.72 -25.22
N GLU A 338 -11.78 3.95 -26.42
CA GLU A 338 -11.69 3.01 -27.55
C GLU A 338 -10.51 2.04 -27.42
N GLY A 339 -9.59 2.27 -26.49
CA GLY A 339 -8.41 1.42 -26.24
C GLY A 339 -7.17 1.82 -27.03
N LEU A 340 -7.13 3.02 -27.59
CA LEU A 340 -5.99 3.55 -28.32
C LEU A 340 -5.06 4.33 -27.38
N LEU A 341 -3.75 4.15 -27.51
CA LEU A 341 -2.76 4.95 -26.80
C LEU A 341 -2.74 6.38 -27.34
N LEU A 342 -2.78 7.34 -26.42
CA LEU A 342 -2.75 8.76 -26.70
C LEU A 342 -1.34 9.35 -26.58
N PRO A 343 -1.01 10.42 -27.33
CA PRO A 343 0.28 11.10 -27.21
C PRO A 343 0.43 11.81 -25.86
N HIS A 344 1.67 12.12 -25.48
CA HIS A 344 1.98 12.92 -24.30
C HIS A 344 1.20 14.25 -24.33
N GLY A 345 0.80 14.73 -23.15
CA GLY A 345 -0.05 15.92 -22.98
C GLY A 345 -1.55 15.63 -23.05
N SER A 346 -1.97 14.46 -23.57
CA SER A 346 -3.38 14.07 -23.61
C SER A 346 -3.88 13.61 -22.24
N LEU A 347 -5.16 13.86 -21.96
CA LEU A 347 -5.86 13.37 -20.78
C LEU A 347 -6.60 12.08 -21.14
N GLY A 348 -6.43 11.02 -20.35
CA GLY A 348 -7.10 9.74 -20.55
C GLY A 348 -6.89 8.80 -19.38
N GLU A 349 -7.20 7.51 -19.57
CA GLU A 349 -6.95 6.50 -18.57
C GLU A 349 -5.48 6.12 -18.53
N VAL A 350 -4.91 6.07 -17.33
CA VAL A 350 -3.55 5.56 -17.12
C VAL A 350 -3.53 4.06 -17.32
N VAL A 351 -2.64 3.60 -18.21
CA VAL A 351 -2.43 2.18 -18.49
C VAL A 351 -0.99 1.81 -18.25
N ILE A 352 -0.75 0.56 -17.83
CA ILE A 352 0.59 0.07 -17.49
C ILE A 352 0.86 -1.30 -18.12
N LYS A 353 2.15 -1.57 -18.40
CA LYS A 353 2.63 -2.85 -18.88
C LYS A 353 4.01 -3.13 -18.30
N GLY A 354 4.22 -4.31 -17.72
CA GLY A 354 5.50 -4.66 -17.10
C GLY A 354 5.51 -6.01 -16.41
N ALA A 355 6.70 -6.50 -16.09
CA ALA A 355 6.89 -7.81 -15.45
C ALA A 355 6.31 -7.90 -14.03
N ASN A 356 6.10 -6.78 -13.37
CA ASN A 356 5.49 -6.67 -12.05
C ASN A 356 3.95 -6.63 -12.10
N VAL A 357 3.34 -6.45 -13.27
CA VAL A 357 1.87 -6.42 -13.44
C VAL A 357 1.32 -7.85 -13.36
N MET A 358 0.21 -8.05 -12.65
CA MET A 358 -0.48 -9.33 -12.56
C MET A 358 -0.98 -9.81 -13.92
N ASP A 359 -1.23 -11.12 -14.05
CA ASP A 359 -1.82 -11.68 -15.27
C ASP A 359 -3.36 -11.54 -15.35
N GLY A 360 -3.99 -11.18 -14.23
CA GLY A 360 -5.44 -11.01 -14.15
C GLY A 360 -6.00 -11.31 -12.75
N TYR A 361 -7.23 -10.90 -12.53
CA TYR A 361 -8.01 -11.24 -11.33
C TYR A 361 -8.41 -12.72 -11.33
N GLU A 362 -8.25 -13.38 -10.21
CA GLU A 362 -8.55 -14.80 -10.10
C GLU A 362 -10.07 -15.07 -10.21
N ASN A 363 -10.44 -16.04 -11.05
CA ASN A 363 -11.83 -16.46 -11.29
C ASN A 363 -12.79 -15.31 -11.66
N ASN A 364 -12.28 -14.28 -12.36
CA ASN A 364 -13.10 -13.13 -12.75
C ASN A 364 -12.87 -12.74 -14.23
N PRO A 365 -13.34 -13.58 -15.19
CA PRO A 365 -13.10 -13.34 -16.61
C PRO A 365 -13.72 -12.04 -17.12
N HIS A 366 -14.87 -11.63 -16.57
CA HIS A 366 -15.50 -10.36 -16.94
C HIS A 366 -14.65 -9.16 -16.53
N ALA A 367 -14.11 -9.14 -15.29
CA ALA A 367 -13.21 -8.08 -14.85
C ALA A 367 -11.91 -8.08 -15.67
N ASN A 368 -11.39 -9.25 -16.04
CA ASN A 368 -10.18 -9.38 -16.85
C ASN A 368 -10.36 -8.84 -18.26
N ALA A 369 -11.47 -9.17 -18.92
CA ALA A 369 -11.80 -8.64 -20.25
C ALA A 369 -11.88 -7.10 -20.26
N ALA A 370 -12.34 -6.48 -19.18
CA ALA A 370 -12.41 -5.03 -19.04
C ALA A 370 -11.08 -4.39 -18.61
N ALA A 371 -10.22 -5.15 -17.93
CA ALA A 371 -8.99 -4.63 -17.33
C ALA A 371 -7.78 -4.68 -18.28
N PHE A 372 -7.81 -5.48 -19.36
CA PHE A 372 -6.66 -5.64 -20.26
C PHE A 372 -7.04 -5.33 -21.71
N VAL A 373 -6.22 -4.50 -22.36
CA VAL A 373 -6.33 -4.18 -23.80
C VAL A 373 -4.92 -4.26 -24.39
N ASP A 374 -4.70 -5.11 -25.37
CA ASP A 374 -3.43 -5.31 -26.08
C ASP A 374 -2.20 -5.48 -25.15
N GLY A 375 -2.41 -6.18 -24.03
CA GLY A 375 -1.39 -6.43 -23.01
C GLY A 375 -1.14 -5.25 -22.05
N TRP A 376 -1.87 -4.16 -22.18
CA TRP A 376 -1.90 -3.07 -21.21
C TRP A 376 -2.97 -3.31 -20.15
N PHE A 377 -2.60 -3.08 -18.89
CA PHE A 377 -3.54 -3.11 -17.78
C PHE A 377 -4.14 -1.71 -17.56
N ARG A 378 -5.45 -1.61 -17.55
CA ARG A 378 -6.24 -0.39 -17.30
C ARG A 378 -6.37 -0.17 -15.79
N THR A 379 -5.83 0.93 -15.29
CA THR A 379 -5.76 1.18 -13.84
C THR A 379 -7.08 1.69 -13.23
N GLY A 380 -7.95 2.25 -14.07
CA GLY A 380 -9.15 2.97 -13.65
C GLY A 380 -8.86 4.38 -13.09
N ASP A 381 -7.61 4.81 -13.15
CA ASP A 381 -7.19 6.14 -12.75
C ASP A 381 -7.01 7.02 -14.01
N GLN A 382 -7.38 8.30 -13.93
CA GLN A 382 -7.22 9.27 -14.99
C GLN A 382 -5.95 10.09 -14.76
N GLY A 383 -5.23 10.40 -15.83
CA GLY A 383 -4.03 11.21 -15.76
C GLY A 383 -3.53 11.68 -17.12
N LYS A 384 -2.40 12.34 -17.11
CA LYS A 384 -1.65 12.74 -18.31
C LYS A 384 -0.15 12.63 -18.10
N LEU A 385 0.57 12.28 -19.14
CA LEU A 385 2.03 12.34 -19.19
C LEU A 385 2.47 13.69 -19.77
N ASP A 386 3.44 14.35 -19.16
CA ASP A 386 4.11 15.48 -19.79
C ASP A 386 5.13 15.01 -20.84
N GLU A 387 5.76 15.96 -21.54
CA GLU A 387 6.73 15.67 -22.61
C GLU A 387 7.95 14.88 -22.12
N GLU A 388 8.31 14.98 -20.83
CA GLU A 388 9.39 14.24 -20.20
C GLU A 388 8.94 12.90 -19.58
N GLY A 389 7.65 12.53 -19.72
CA GLY A 389 7.07 11.29 -19.23
C GLY A 389 6.67 11.29 -17.75
N TYR A 390 6.60 12.46 -17.11
CA TYR A 390 6.08 12.55 -15.74
C TYR A 390 4.57 12.45 -15.73
N LEU A 391 4.06 11.52 -14.92
CA LEU A 391 2.62 11.29 -14.77
C LEU A 391 2.01 12.23 -13.74
N ARG A 392 0.99 12.96 -14.14
CA ARG A 392 0.08 13.68 -13.25
C ARG A 392 -1.26 12.95 -13.21
N LEU A 393 -1.63 12.48 -12.02
CA LEU A 393 -2.95 11.89 -11.77
C LEU A 393 -3.97 13.01 -11.59
N THR A 394 -5.16 12.84 -12.20
CA THR A 394 -6.27 13.78 -12.07
C THR A 394 -7.44 13.20 -11.28
N GLY A 395 -7.48 11.88 -11.06
CA GLY A 395 -8.48 11.25 -10.22
C GLY A 395 -8.78 9.82 -10.65
N ARG A 396 -9.73 9.18 -9.97
CA ARG A 396 -10.29 7.90 -10.40
C ARG A 396 -11.45 8.14 -11.35
N LEU A 397 -11.48 7.41 -12.45
CA LEU A 397 -12.56 7.53 -13.45
C LEU A 397 -13.95 7.40 -12.84
N LYS A 398 -14.11 6.49 -11.85
CA LYS A 398 -15.37 6.27 -11.13
C LYS A 398 -15.69 7.32 -10.06
N GLU A 399 -14.74 8.15 -9.70
CA GLU A 399 -14.88 9.22 -8.70
C GLU A 399 -15.04 10.60 -9.37
N LEU A 400 -14.85 10.70 -10.69
CA LEU A 400 -15.09 11.94 -11.41
C LEU A 400 -16.55 12.35 -11.24
N ILE A 401 -16.77 13.62 -10.94
CA ILE A 401 -18.10 14.19 -10.75
C ILE A 401 -18.62 14.67 -12.09
N ASN A 402 -19.74 14.11 -12.55
CA ASN A 402 -20.33 14.46 -13.84
C ASN A 402 -21.41 15.54 -13.66
N ARG A 403 -20.99 16.80 -13.67
CA ARG A 403 -21.87 17.94 -13.46
C ARG A 403 -22.24 18.60 -14.79
N GLY A 404 -23.46 18.35 -15.26
CA GLY A 404 -23.97 18.95 -16.49
C GLY A 404 -23.18 18.56 -17.75
N GLY A 405 -22.56 17.38 -17.77
CA GLY A 405 -21.71 16.90 -18.86
C GLY A 405 -20.21 17.16 -18.66
N GLU A 406 -19.84 18.01 -17.69
CA GLU A 406 -18.44 18.26 -17.35
C GLU A 406 -17.92 17.19 -16.37
N LYS A 407 -16.81 16.52 -16.71
CA LYS A 407 -16.11 15.57 -15.85
C LYS A 407 -15.13 16.32 -14.94
N ILE A 408 -15.47 16.47 -13.67
CA ILE A 408 -14.72 17.26 -12.69
C ILE A 408 -13.93 16.33 -11.77
N SER A 409 -12.63 16.62 -11.63
CA SER A 409 -11.76 15.92 -10.68
C SER A 409 -12.07 16.38 -9.25
N PRO A 410 -12.48 15.49 -8.34
CA PRO A 410 -12.64 15.85 -6.94
C PRO A 410 -11.31 16.19 -6.28
N LEU A 411 -10.18 15.64 -6.75
CA LEU A 411 -8.85 15.93 -6.21
C LEU A 411 -8.43 17.39 -6.44
N GLU A 412 -8.83 17.99 -7.57
CA GLU A 412 -8.57 19.39 -7.84
C GLU A 412 -9.27 20.31 -6.82
N VAL A 413 -10.47 19.93 -6.41
CA VAL A 413 -11.24 20.66 -5.38
C VAL A 413 -10.63 20.44 -4.00
N ASP A 414 -10.21 19.21 -3.67
CA ASP A 414 -9.53 18.88 -2.42
C ASP A 414 -8.26 19.71 -2.26
N ASP A 415 -7.42 19.78 -3.31
CA ASP A 415 -6.15 20.51 -3.30
C ASP A 415 -6.34 22.00 -3.03
N VAL A 416 -7.39 22.62 -3.62
CA VAL A 416 -7.70 24.02 -3.37
C VAL A 416 -8.17 24.23 -1.95
N LEU A 417 -9.06 23.40 -1.42
CA LEU A 417 -9.53 23.50 -0.04
C LEU A 417 -8.38 23.32 0.97
N LEU A 418 -7.45 22.39 0.73
CA LEU A 418 -6.31 22.12 1.59
C LEU A 418 -5.28 23.27 1.64
N ARG A 419 -5.27 24.19 0.65
CA ARG A 419 -4.45 25.41 0.68
C ARG A 419 -4.99 26.45 1.64
N HIS A 420 -6.25 26.36 2.05
CA HIS A 420 -6.80 27.29 3.03
C HIS A 420 -6.24 26.99 4.44
N PRO A 421 -5.68 28.01 5.16
CA PRO A 421 -4.96 27.78 6.42
C PRO A 421 -5.81 27.13 7.53
N ALA A 422 -7.12 27.35 7.52
CA ALA A 422 -8.04 26.76 8.49
C ALA A 422 -8.42 25.30 8.20
N VAL A 423 -8.04 24.72 7.05
CA VAL A 423 -8.42 23.35 6.66
C VAL A 423 -7.29 22.38 6.97
N SER A 424 -7.60 21.28 7.65
CA SER A 424 -6.67 20.16 7.89
C SER A 424 -6.86 19.00 6.94
N GLU A 425 -8.13 18.66 6.62
CA GLU A 425 -8.48 17.62 5.67
C GLU A 425 -9.63 18.09 4.79
N ALA A 426 -9.65 17.65 3.53
CA ALA A 426 -10.71 17.93 2.58
C ALA A 426 -11.04 16.72 1.72
N LEU A 427 -12.30 16.56 1.33
CA LEU A 427 -12.80 15.49 0.48
C LEU A 427 -14.02 15.98 -0.30
N ALA A 428 -13.84 16.33 -1.57
CA ALA A 428 -14.93 16.64 -2.47
C ALA A 428 -15.58 15.33 -2.98
N PHE A 429 -16.87 15.32 -3.21
CA PHE A 429 -17.62 14.14 -3.63
C PHE A 429 -18.87 14.50 -4.42
N ALA A 430 -19.34 13.55 -5.23
CA ALA A 430 -20.55 13.69 -6.01
C ALA A 430 -21.81 13.53 -5.14
N VAL A 431 -22.82 14.34 -5.42
CA VAL A 431 -24.16 14.22 -4.88
C VAL A 431 -25.15 14.23 -6.05
N PRO A 432 -26.17 13.34 -6.08
CA PRO A 432 -27.16 13.35 -7.14
C PRO A 432 -27.87 14.71 -7.27
N HIS A 433 -28.08 15.18 -8.50
CA HIS A 433 -28.75 16.46 -8.78
C HIS A 433 -29.76 16.33 -9.92
N LYS A 434 -30.97 16.86 -9.74
CA LYS A 434 -32.11 16.64 -10.65
C LYS A 434 -31.87 17.09 -12.10
N SER A 435 -31.14 18.17 -12.34
CA SER A 435 -30.91 18.74 -13.68
C SER A 435 -29.48 18.64 -14.17
N LEU A 436 -28.50 18.44 -13.30
CA LEU A 436 -27.07 18.37 -13.64
C LEU A 436 -26.50 16.94 -13.65
N GLY A 437 -27.33 15.95 -13.30
CA GLY A 437 -26.87 14.59 -13.05
C GLY A 437 -26.23 14.49 -11.64
N GLU A 438 -25.09 15.15 -11.48
CA GLU A 438 -24.39 15.26 -10.18
C GLU A 438 -24.05 16.72 -9.86
N ASN A 439 -23.85 16.99 -8.57
CA ASN A 439 -23.32 18.24 -8.06
C ASN A 439 -22.14 17.98 -7.14
N ILE A 440 -21.34 19.00 -6.84
CA ILE A 440 -20.13 18.88 -6.02
C ILE A 440 -20.47 19.31 -4.60
N HIS A 441 -20.28 18.41 -3.65
CA HIS A 441 -20.17 18.75 -2.24
C HIS A 441 -18.73 18.48 -1.77
N ALA A 442 -18.33 19.09 -0.65
CA ALA A 442 -17.07 18.79 0.01
C ALA A 442 -17.30 18.56 1.51
N ALA A 443 -16.48 17.73 2.11
CA ALA A 443 -16.37 17.59 3.56
C ALA A 443 -14.98 18.08 3.99
N VAL A 444 -14.90 18.83 5.08
CA VAL A 444 -13.64 19.37 5.61
C VAL A 444 -13.51 19.11 7.10
N VAL A 445 -12.27 18.86 7.54
CA VAL A 445 -11.88 18.93 8.95
C VAL A 445 -11.11 20.23 9.16
N LEU A 446 -11.48 21.02 10.16
CA LEU A 446 -10.94 22.35 10.39
C LEU A 446 -9.88 22.35 11.50
N LYS A 447 -8.85 23.19 11.34
CA LYS A 447 -7.85 23.54 12.38
C LYS A 447 -8.29 24.77 13.20
N SER A 448 -9.07 25.65 12.57
CA SER A 448 -9.59 26.88 13.17
C SER A 448 -10.93 27.23 12.53
N GLU A 449 -11.72 28.04 13.21
CA GLU A 449 -13.04 28.46 12.72
C GLU A 449 -12.93 29.24 11.41
N VAL A 450 -13.77 28.84 10.46
CA VAL A 450 -13.95 29.49 9.14
C VAL A 450 -15.37 29.25 8.66
N SER A 451 -15.96 30.19 7.96
CA SER A 451 -17.31 30.04 7.42
C SER A 451 -17.31 29.26 6.09
N GLU A 452 -18.43 28.55 5.80
CA GLU A 452 -18.64 27.91 4.48
C GLU A 452 -18.51 28.93 3.34
N LYS A 453 -19.00 30.15 3.55
CA LYS A 453 -18.92 31.24 2.57
C LYS A 453 -17.49 31.62 2.24
N GLU A 454 -16.61 31.70 3.24
CA GLU A 454 -15.17 31.97 3.03
C GLU A 454 -14.48 30.85 2.27
N LEU A 455 -14.74 29.59 2.63
CA LEU A 455 -14.20 28.45 1.91
C LEU A 455 -14.64 28.40 0.45
N LYS A 456 -15.93 28.70 0.16
CA LYS A 456 -16.42 28.82 -1.22
C LYS A 456 -15.78 29.97 -1.98
N ALA A 457 -15.60 31.12 -1.33
CA ALA A 457 -14.91 32.26 -1.93
C ALA A 457 -13.44 31.95 -2.23
N HIS A 458 -12.77 31.20 -1.33
CA HIS A 458 -11.41 30.69 -1.57
C HIS A 458 -11.37 29.75 -2.78
N CYS A 459 -12.32 28.82 -2.90
CA CYS A 459 -12.43 27.94 -4.06
C CYS A 459 -12.66 28.72 -5.36
N ALA A 460 -13.53 29.72 -5.33
CA ALA A 460 -13.86 30.54 -6.51
C ALA A 460 -12.68 31.38 -7.03
N GLN A 461 -11.66 31.65 -6.21
CA GLN A 461 -10.44 32.32 -6.65
C GLN A 461 -9.52 31.43 -7.51
N ALA A 462 -9.60 30.10 -7.34
CA ALA A 462 -8.67 29.15 -7.94
C ALA A 462 -9.34 28.15 -8.89
N LEU A 463 -10.67 28.00 -8.82
CA LEU A 463 -11.46 27.06 -9.61
C LEU A 463 -12.43 27.81 -10.50
N ALA A 464 -12.76 27.22 -11.66
CA ALA A 464 -13.89 27.67 -12.46
C ALA A 464 -15.21 27.52 -11.67
N ASP A 465 -16.18 28.39 -11.91
CA ASP A 465 -17.43 28.47 -11.14
C ASP A 465 -18.18 27.13 -11.04
N PHE A 466 -18.16 26.34 -12.11
CA PHE A 466 -18.82 25.03 -12.13
C PHE A 466 -18.09 23.95 -11.29
N LYS A 467 -16.85 24.21 -10.85
CA LYS A 467 -16.06 23.32 -9.97
C LYS A 467 -16.15 23.71 -8.49
N VAL A 468 -16.71 24.89 -8.18
CA VAL A 468 -16.87 25.33 -6.79
C VAL A 468 -17.91 24.45 -6.10
N PRO A 469 -17.63 23.91 -4.90
CA PRO A 469 -18.59 23.08 -4.15
C PRO A 469 -19.87 23.84 -3.83
N ASP A 470 -21.03 23.21 -4.08
CA ASP A 470 -22.33 23.78 -3.72
C ASP A 470 -22.53 23.79 -2.19
N ARG A 471 -22.01 22.79 -1.49
CA ARG A 471 -22.02 22.71 -0.03
C ARG A 471 -20.67 22.22 0.49
N ILE A 472 -20.26 22.77 1.65
CA ILE A 472 -19.09 22.34 2.38
C ILE A 472 -19.50 21.92 3.79
N HIS A 473 -19.40 20.62 4.08
CA HIS A 473 -19.78 20.00 5.34
C HIS A 473 -18.58 19.98 6.29
N ARG A 474 -18.80 20.37 7.55
CA ARG A 474 -17.78 20.27 8.59
C ARG A 474 -17.90 18.93 9.30
N LEU A 475 -16.81 18.23 9.46
CA LEU A 475 -16.71 16.97 10.16
C LEU A 475 -15.56 17.00 11.18
N GLU A 476 -15.66 16.20 12.23
CA GLU A 476 -14.56 16.00 13.19
C GLU A 476 -13.45 15.12 12.59
N ALA A 477 -13.81 14.16 11.73
CA ALA A 477 -12.90 13.31 10.99
C ALA A 477 -13.53 12.86 9.67
N LEU A 478 -12.71 12.68 8.62
CA LEU A 478 -13.17 12.10 7.36
C LEU A 478 -13.28 10.57 7.47
N PRO A 479 -14.32 9.94 6.88
CA PRO A 479 -14.49 8.49 6.92
C PRO A 479 -13.41 7.78 6.10
N ARG A 480 -12.85 6.73 6.70
CA ARG A 480 -11.75 5.95 6.12
C ARG A 480 -12.10 4.47 6.12
N GLY A 481 -11.65 3.77 5.09
CA GLY A 481 -11.71 2.31 5.03
C GLY A 481 -10.64 1.64 5.91
N ALA A 482 -10.66 0.32 5.98
CA ALA A 482 -9.73 -0.50 6.77
C ALA A 482 -8.24 -0.26 6.47
N THR A 483 -7.92 0.22 5.27
CA THR A 483 -6.57 0.58 4.82
C THR A 483 -6.20 2.05 5.04
N GLY A 484 -7.07 2.83 5.72
CA GLY A 484 -6.88 4.27 5.94
C GLY A 484 -7.23 5.16 4.74
N LYS A 485 -7.68 4.61 3.60
CA LYS A 485 -8.11 5.37 2.42
C LYS A 485 -9.45 6.06 2.67
N LEU A 486 -9.58 7.29 2.18
CA LEU A 486 -10.82 8.06 2.24
C LEU A 486 -11.95 7.39 1.44
N GLN A 487 -13.16 7.39 1.98
CA GLN A 487 -14.33 6.74 1.38
C GLN A 487 -15.17 7.72 0.58
N ARG A 488 -14.62 8.27 -0.51
CA ARG A 488 -15.26 9.31 -1.34
C ARG A 488 -16.63 8.91 -1.88
N LEU A 489 -16.75 7.75 -2.51
CA LEU A 489 -17.98 7.29 -3.17
C LEU A 489 -19.15 7.04 -2.21
N SER A 490 -18.87 6.81 -0.94
CA SER A 490 -19.91 6.58 0.09
C SER A 490 -20.29 7.84 0.87
N MET A 491 -19.62 8.99 0.61
CA MET A 491 -19.82 10.22 1.40
C MET A 491 -21.26 10.73 1.39
N ALA A 492 -21.90 10.80 0.22
CA ALA A 492 -23.29 11.24 0.13
C ALA A 492 -24.21 10.38 1.02
N LYS A 493 -24.04 9.06 0.96
CA LYS A 493 -24.80 8.10 1.79
C LYS A 493 -24.49 8.25 3.29
N LEU A 494 -23.23 8.41 3.65
CA LEU A 494 -22.79 8.58 5.06
C LEU A 494 -23.34 9.87 5.68
N LEU A 495 -23.50 10.91 4.87
CA LEU A 495 -24.08 12.19 5.29
C LEU A 495 -25.62 12.24 5.13
N ASN A 496 -26.24 11.13 4.70
CA ASN A 496 -27.70 11.06 4.41
C ASN A 496 -28.15 12.12 3.39
N ILE A 497 -27.33 12.34 2.36
CA ILE A 497 -27.60 13.28 1.27
C ILE A 497 -27.90 12.47 0.00
N GLY A 498 -29.09 12.61 -0.56
CA GLY A 498 -29.48 11.90 -1.79
C GLY A 498 -30.98 11.82 -1.95
#